data_4336b1d50cabfee6c1a0afc624991983
#
_entry.id   4336b1d50cabfee6c1a0afc624991983
#
_cell.length_a   1.000
_cell.length_b   1.000
_cell.length_c   1.000
_cell.angle_alpha   90.00
_cell.angle_beta   90.00
_cell.angle_gamma   90.00
#
_symmetry.space_group_name_H-M   'P 1'
#
loop_
_entity.id
_entity.type
_entity.pdbx_description
1 polymer ?
#
loop_
_entity_poly.entity_id
_entity_poly.type
_entity_poly.pdbx_seq_one_letter_code
_entity_poly.pdbx_strand_id
1 'polypeptide(L)'
;MEKSKISFSERIHFIGIGGIGMSSIAQYLYEKENTILGYDASENKSVKILEKKGIEVTNKLSLKSIPYYMKNDDVIVVYTPAIPDDNIFLKYFRANGNKKIQKRSEILGEISKQSKCIAIAGTHGKTTTTAIIRHLFHSSGIHFKAFIGGIMKCFDSNYINTGNDFILVEADEYDRSFLNLNPNYAVITSIESDHLDIYGDLKSLVESFQSFTNNVKDVLITDAEIDIDTDFSFSIKSDSDYYV
;
A
#
# COMPACT_ATOMS: atom_id res chain seq x y z
N MET A 1 5.45 -6.59 -22.40
CA MET A 1 5.80 -5.19 -22.04
C MET A 1 6.46 -5.26 -20.67
N GLU A 2 7.76 -5.04 -20.57
CA GLU A 2 8.45 -4.96 -19.28
C GLU A 2 7.89 -3.76 -18.51
N LYS A 3 7.25 -4.03 -17.37
CA LYS A 3 6.89 -2.99 -16.42
C LYS A 3 8.19 -2.44 -15.86
N SER A 4 8.44 -1.16 -16.07
CA SER A 4 9.65 -0.46 -15.63
C SER A 4 9.85 -0.65 -14.13
N LYS A 5 10.94 -1.31 -13.73
CA LYS A 5 11.42 -1.26 -12.34
C LYS A 5 11.64 0.19 -11.98
N ILE A 6 11.10 0.64 -10.85
CA ILE A 6 11.39 1.97 -10.32
C ILE A 6 12.90 2.01 -10.02
N SER A 7 13.64 2.80 -10.80
CA SER A 7 15.06 3.00 -10.60
C SER A 7 15.33 4.07 -9.55
N PHE A 8 16.59 4.20 -9.12
CA PHE A 8 17.01 5.29 -8.23
C PHE A 8 17.07 6.62 -8.99
N SER A 9 16.83 7.74 -8.30
CA SER A 9 16.89 9.11 -8.86
C SER A 9 15.79 9.43 -9.88
N GLU A 10 14.61 8.81 -9.76
CA GLU A 10 13.45 9.20 -10.57
C GLU A 10 12.72 10.41 -9.98
N ARG A 11 11.94 11.09 -10.81
CA ARG A 11 11.05 12.18 -10.40
C ARG A 11 9.64 11.65 -10.30
N ILE A 12 9.02 11.80 -9.14
CA ILE A 12 7.73 11.20 -8.83
C ILE A 12 6.76 12.27 -8.33
N HIS A 13 5.64 12.40 -8.99
CA HIS A 13 4.56 13.30 -8.60
C HIS A 13 3.39 12.52 -8.02
N PHE A 14 3.10 12.77 -6.75
CA PHE A 14 1.97 12.15 -6.05
C PHE A 14 0.74 13.04 -6.08
N ILE A 15 -0.40 12.51 -6.48
CA ILE A 15 -1.70 13.17 -6.42
C ILE A 15 -2.52 12.51 -5.31
N GLY A 16 -2.76 13.25 -4.21
CA GLY A 16 -3.34 12.74 -2.96
C GLY A 16 -2.30 12.12 -2.03
N ILE A 17 -1.12 12.76 -1.90
CA ILE A 17 0.04 12.24 -1.13
C ILE A 17 -0.25 12.06 0.36
N GLY A 18 -1.19 12.83 0.93
CA GLY A 18 -1.58 12.78 2.34
C GLY A 18 -2.45 11.59 2.71
N GLY A 19 -2.92 10.80 1.75
CA GLY A 19 -3.58 9.54 2.02
C GLY A 19 -2.64 8.58 2.77
N ILE A 20 -3.19 7.79 3.73
CA ILE A 20 -2.37 6.96 4.61
C ILE A 20 -1.47 5.98 3.82
N GLY A 21 -2.00 5.26 2.84
CA GLY A 21 -1.20 4.35 2.00
C GLY A 21 -0.30 5.07 0.99
N MET A 22 -0.64 6.30 0.57
CA MET A 22 0.17 7.12 -0.33
C MET A 22 1.41 7.64 0.39
N SER A 23 1.23 8.16 1.59
CA SER A 23 2.32 8.75 2.39
C SER A 23 3.37 7.73 2.82
N SER A 24 2.99 6.47 3.08
CA SER A 24 3.96 5.41 3.38
C SER A 24 4.85 5.08 2.17
N ILE A 25 4.25 5.00 0.97
CA ILE A 25 4.99 4.77 -0.28
C ILE A 25 5.88 5.98 -0.62
N ALA A 26 5.39 7.21 -0.43
CA ALA A 26 6.19 8.41 -0.65
C ALA A 26 7.43 8.45 0.24
N GLN A 27 7.30 8.10 1.53
CA GLN A 27 8.44 7.98 2.45
C GLN A 27 9.46 6.94 1.97
N TYR A 28 8.98 5.75 1.59
CA TYR A 28 9.84 4.69 1.07
C TYR A 28 10.62 5.12 -0.17
N LEU A 29 9.93 5.74 -1.14
CA LEU A 29 10.56 6.17 -2.39
C LEU A 29 11.51 7.35 -2.17
N TYR A 30 11.22 8.23 -1.22
CA TYR A 30 12.12 9.31 -0.82
C TYR A 30 13.42 8.78 -0.21
N GLU A 31 13.35 7.76 0.66
CA GLU A 31 14.54 7.07 1.19
C GLU A 31 15.37 6.36 0.11
N LYS A 32 14.79 6.13 -1.08
CA LYS A 32 15.47 5.60 -2.27
C LYS A 32 16.05 6.70 -3.18
N GLU A 33 16.24 7.91 -2.64
CA GLU A 33 16.83 9.06 -3.32
C GLU A 33 16.04 9.55 -4.54
N ASN A 34 14.73 9.24 -4.61
CA ASN A 34 13.86 9.82 -5.62
C ASN A 34 13.48 11.27 -5.27
N THR A 35 13.30 12.10 -6.28
CA THR A 35 12.75 13.44 -6.11
C THR A 35 11.22 13.36 -6.04
N ILE A 36 10.65 13.66 -4.89
CA ILE A 36 9.21 13.57 -4.64
C ILE A 36 8.58 14.96 -4.58
N LEU A 37 7.51 15.15 -5.32
CA LEU A 37 6.59 16.27 -5.17
C LEU A 37 5.19 15.71 -4.92
N GLY A 38 4.47 16.27 -3.95
CA GLY A 38 3.13 15.84 -3.63
C GLY A 38 2.09 16.95 -3.73
N TYR A 39 0.88 16.55 -4.12
CA TYR A 39 -0.32 17.36 -3.94
C TYR A 39 -1.27 16.66 -2.98
N ASP A 40 -1.81 17.41 -2.03
CA ASP A 40 -2.98 17.00 -1.25
C ASP A 40 -3.85 18.21 -0.92
N ALA A 41 -5.16 18.05 -0.97
CA ALA A 41 -6.09 19.13 -0.65
C ALA A 41 -6.17 19.42 0.85
N SER A 42 -5.78 18.44 1.70
CA SER A 42 -5.91 18.49 3.16
C SER A 42 -4.55 18.59 3.85
N GLU A 43 -4.48 19.44 4.87
CA GLU A 43 -3.34 19.52 5.78
C GLU A 43 -3.52 18.53 6.94
N ASN A 44 -3.37 17.25 6.64
CA ASN A 44 -3.53 16.18 7.64
C ASN A 44 -2.18 15.78 8.28
N LYS A 45 -2.24 14.83 9.23
CA LYS A 45 -1.06 14.38 9.95
C LYS A 45 -0.01 13.72 9.04
N SER A 46 -0.45 13.00 7.99
CA SER A 46 0.47 12.38 7.02
C SER A 46 1.25 13.43 6.23
N VAL A 47 0.60 14.51 5.78
CA VAL A 47 1.26 15.64 5.10
C VAL A 47 2.34 16.25 6.01
N LYS A 48 2.02 16.52 7.27
CA LYS A 48 2.99 17.08 8.22
C LYS A 48 4.20 16.16 8.46
N ILE A 49 4.01 14.85 8.44
CA ILE A 49 5.10 13.87 8.54
C ILE A 49 6.01 13.95 7.31
N LEU A 50 5.42 14.02 6.11
CA LEU A 50 6.16 14.13 4.85
C LEU A 50 6.99 15.40 4.79
N GLU A 51 6.39 16.53 5.13
CA GLU A 51 7.07 17.84 5.17
C GLU A 51 8.24 17.86 6.17
N LYS A 52 8.07 17.29 7.37
CA LYS A 52 9.14 17.11 8.35
C LYS A 52 10.30 16.27 7.83
N LYS A 53 10.05 15.34 6.91
CA LYS A 53 11.08 14.52 6.25
C LYS A 53 11.74 15.24 5.06
N GLY A 54 11.27 16.43 4.67
CA GLY A 54 11.79 17.20 3.54
C GLY A 54 11.10 16.91 2.20
N ILE A 55 9.97 16.19 2.21
CA ILE A 55 9.16 15.98 1.01
C ILE A 55 8.30 17.22 0.77
N GLU A 56 8.41 17.80 -0.42
CA GLU A 56 7.62 18.98 -0.78
C GLU A 56 6.17 18.60 -1.06
N VAL A 57 5.22 19.23 -0.36
CA VAL A 57 3.79 19.05 -0.55
C VAL A 57 3.12 20.38 -0.81
N THR A 58 2.21 20.42 -1.79
CA THR A 58 1.38 21.59 -2.08
C THR A 58 -0.09 21.27 -1.90
N ASN A 59 -0.86 22.19 -1.33
CA ASN A 59 -2.32 22.15 -1.28
C ASN A 59 -2.99 22.93 -2.43
N LYS A 60 -2.19 23.54 -3.31
CA LYS A 60 -2.71 24.36 -4.41
C LYS A 60 -3.01 23.48 -5.63
N LEU A 61 -4.28 23.30 -5.94
CA LEU A 61 -4.73 22.62 -7.15
C LEU A 61 -4.56 23.53 -8.39
N SER A 62 -3.32 23.72 -8.81
CA SER A 62 -2.97 24.59 -9.94
C SER A 62 -1.76 24.06 -10.68
N LEU A 63 -1.79 24.01 -12.02
CA LEU A 63 -0.64 23.63 -12.84
C LEU A 63 0.58 24.56 -12.66
N LYS A 64 0.39 25.75 -12.11
CA LYS A 64 1.47 26.67 -11.76
C LYS A 64 2.26 26.19 -10.52
N SER A 65 1.66 25.38 -9.67
CA SER A 65 2.34 24.80 -8.49
C SER A 65 3.25 23.62 -8.84
N ILE A 66 3.19 23.10 -10.06
CA ILE A 66 4.10 22.06 -10.53
C ILE A 66 5.35 22.73 -11.10
N PRO A 67 6.54 22.54 -10.51
CA PRO A 67 7.80 23.03 -11.05
C PRO A 67 8.07 22.50 -12.46
N TYR A 68 8.85 23.23 -13.25
CA TYR A 68 9.14 22.84 -14.64
C TYR A 68 9.76 21.44 -14.75
N TYR A 69 10.68 21.10 -13.84
CA TYR A 69 11.35 19.79 -13.84
C TYR A 69 10.40 18.61 -13.53
N MET A 70 9.21 18.86 -12.95
CA MET A 70 8.17 17.86 -12.70
C MET A 70 7.10 17.81 -13.80
N LYS A 71 7.29 18.53 -14.90
CA LYS A 71 6.32 18.59 -16.02
C LYS A 71 6.71 17.72 -17.22
N ASN A 72 7.82 17.01 -17.15
CA ASN A 72 8.32 16.17 -18.22
C ASN A 72 7.56 14.85 -18.31
N ASP A 73 7.63 14.21 -19.47
CA ASP A 73 6.97 12.93 -19.76
C ASP A 73 7.60 11.71 -19.10
N ASP A 74 8.81 11.86 -18.55
CA ASP A 74 9.54 10.84 -17.78
C ASP A 74 9.16 10.79 -16.28
N VAL A 75 8.40 11.78 -15.79
CA VAL A 75 7.93 11.82 -14.40
C VAL A 75 6.95 10.69 -14.15
N ILE A 76 7.16 9.93 -13.08
CA ILE A 76 6.21 8.94 -12.60
C ILE A 76 5.09 9.68 -11.86
N VAL A 77 3.84 9.45 -12.26
CA VAL A 77 2.67 10.02 -11.59
C VAL A 77 1.98 8.92 -10.80
N VAL A 78 1.85 9.11 -9.49
CA VAL A 78 1.19 8.17 -8.60
C VAL A 78 -0.11 8.77 -8.07
N TYR A 79 -1.20 8.02 -8.19
CA TYR A 79 -2.50 8.46 -7.71
C TYR A 79 -3.29 7.34 -7.02
N THR A 80 -4.34 7.69 -6.31
CA THR A 80 -5.27 6.77 -5.63
C THR A 80 -6.66 6.85 -6.27
N PRO A 81 -7.49 5.80 -6.21
CA PRO A 81 -8.87 5.81 -6.70
C PRO A 81 -9.75 6.93 -6.13
N ALA A 82 -9.40 7.48 -4.96
CA ALA A 82 -10.08 8.64 -4.38
C ALA A 82 -9.89 9.95 -5.18
N ILE A 83 -8.93 9.99 -6.11
CA ILE A 83 -8.71 11.14 -6.99
C ILE A 83 -9.67 11.06 -8.17
N PRO A 84 -10.56 12.05 -8.36
CA PRO A 84 -11.48 12.06 -9.48
C PRO A 84 -10.76 12.12 -10.83
N ASP A 85 -11.32 11.49 -11.86
CA ASP A 85 -10.71 11.47 -13.21
C ASP A 85 -10.62 12.86 -13.84
N ASP A 86 -11.41 13.83 -13.37
CA ASP A 86 -11.36 15.21 -13.80
C ASP A 86 -10.32 16.07 -13.08
N ASN A 87 -9.55 15.52 -12.16
CA ASN A 87 -8.45 16.21 -11.48
C ASN A 87 -7.48 16.84 -12.50
N ILE A 88 -7.17 18.13 -12.32
CA ILE A 88 -6.39 18.90 -13.30
C ILE A 88 -4.97 18.37 -13.50
N PHE A 89 -4.33 17.82 -12.46
CA PHE A 89 -2.98 17.24 -12.58
C PHE A 89 -3.05 15.93 -13.36
N LEU A 90 -4.00 15.06 -13.04
CA LEU A 90 -4.19 13.79 -13.73
C LEU A 90 -4.52 14.01 -15.23
N LYS A 91 -5.44 14.96 -15.52
CA LYS A 91 -5.72 15.37 -16.90
C LYS A 91 -4.49 15.92 -17.62
N TYR A 92 -3.72 16.77 -16.94
CA TYR A 92 -2.51 17.37 -17.51
C TYR A 92 -1.50 16.29 -17.94
N PHE A 93 -1.16 15.36 -17.05
CA PHE A 93 -0.18 14.33 -17.35
C PHE A 93 -0.69 13.35 -18.42
N ARG A 94 -1.97 12.98 -18.41
CA ARG A 94 -2.59 12.17 -19.46
C ARG A 94 -2.55 12.87 -20.84
N ALA A 95 -2.91 14.14 -20.89
CA ALA A 95 -2.94 14.92 -22.13
C ALA A 95 -1.55 15.15 -22.74
N ASN A 96 -0.51 15.24 -21.91
CA ASN A 96 0.87 15.40 -22.36
C ASN A 96 1.57 14.06 -22.71
N GLY A 97 0.81 12.97 -22.81
CA GLY A 97 1.33 11.67 -23.25
C GLY A 97 2.23 10.96 -22.23
N ASN A 98 2.16 11.34 -20.93
CA ASN A 98 2.89 10.66 -19.89
C ASN A 98 2.44 9.19 -19.80
N LYS A 99 3.38 8.25 -19.99
CA LYS A 99 3.15 6.81 -20.01
C LYS A 99 3.36 6.15 -18.63
N LYS A 100 3.86 6.90 -17.65
CA LYS A 100 4.21 6.40 -16.32
C LYS A 100 3.18 6.84 -15.27
N ILE A 101 1.89 6.79 -15.59
CA ILE A 101 0.81 7.08 -14.63
C ILE A 101 0.38 5.75 -14.01
N GLN A 102 0.53 5.63 -12.69
CA GLN A 102 0.33 4.39 -11.95
C GLN A 102 -0.58 4.59 -10.74
N LYS A 103 -1.40 3.60 -10.44
CA LYS A 103 -2.13 3.57 -9.19
C LYS A 103 -1.20 3.25 -8.01
N ARG A 104 -1.55 3.75 -6.82
CA ARG A 104 -0.89 3.41 -5.55
C ARG A 104 -0.65 1.90 -5.40
N SER A 105 -1.66 1.10 -5.72
CA SER A 105 -1.62 -0.36 -5.58
C SER A 105 -0.60 -1.02 -6.52
N GLU A 106 -0.40 -0.47 -7.72
CA GLU A 106 0.61 -0.99 -8.67
C GLU A 106 2.03 -0.74 -8.14
N ILE A 107 2.28 0.47 -7.60
CA ILE A 107 3.57 0.79 -6.97
C ILE A 107 3.84 -0.12 -5.75
N LEU A 108 2.85 -0.32 -4.87
CA LEU A 108 2.99 -1.20 -3.72
C LEU A 108 3.22 -2.66 -4.16
N GLY A 109 2.58 -3.07 -5.24
CA GLY A 109 2.82 -4.37 -5.87
C GLY A 109 4.27 -4.55 -6.35
N GLU A 110 4.87 -3.54 -6.96
CA GLU A 110 6.28 -3.58 -7.36
C GLU A 110 7.22 -3.57 -6.14
N ILE A 111 6.88 -2.80 -5.10
CA ILE A 111 7.64 -2.78 -3.84
C ILE A 111 7.60 -4.18 -3.19
N SER A 112 6.45 -4.83 -3.15
CA SER A 112 6.26 -6.15 -2.51
C SER A 112 7.14 -7.25 -3.11
N LYS A 113 7.66 -7.07 -4.32
CA LYS A 113 8.55 -8.03 -5.00
C LYS A 113 10.03 -7.88 -4.63
N GLN A 114 10.41 -6.84 -3.89
CA GLN A 114 11.82 -6.52 -3.65
C GLN A 114 12.46 -7.32 -2.51
N SER A 115 11.64 -7.89 -1.61
CA SER A 115 12.06 -8.78 -0.52
C SER A 115 10.94 -9.76 -0.22
N LYS A 116 11.15 -10.67 0.74
CA LYS A 116 10.07 -11.56 1.20
C LYS A 116 8.92 -10.73 1.75
N CYS A 117 7.77 -10.80 1.09
CA CYS A 117 6.60 -10.01 1.44
C CYS A 117 5.65 -10.81 2.33
N ILE A 118 5.21 -10.19 3.42
CA ILE A 118 4.15 -10.67 4.32
C ILE A 118 2.98 -9.72 4.15
N ALA A 119 1.83 -10.24 3.71
CA ALA A 119 0.62 -9.46 3.48
C ALA A 119 -0.45 -9.82 4.50
N ILE A 120 -0.99 -8.83 5.18
CA ILE A 120 -2.09 -9.01 6.13
C ILE A 120 -3.37 -8.47 5.48
N ALA A 121 -4.23 -9.40 5.08
CA ALA A 121 -5.51 -9.15 4.45
C ALA A 121 -6.67 -9.44 5.41
N GLY A 122 -7.88 -9.10 4.99
CA GLY A 122 -9.11 -9.35 5.74
C GLY A 122 -9.92 -8.08 5.97
N THR A 123 -11.20 -8.21 6.24
CA THR A 123 -12.09 -7.08 6.47
C THR A 123 -11.71 -6.34 7.75
N HIS A 124 -11.42 -7.09 8.83
CA HIS A 124 -11.05 -6.55 10.13
C HIS A 124 -9.70 -7.09 10.61
N GLY A 125 -9.06 -6.41 11.56
CA GLY A 125 -7.84 -6.89 12.21
C GLY A 125 -6.53 -6.60 11.50
N LYS A 126 -6.51 -6.17 10.23
CA LYS A 126 -5.28 -5.92 9.44
C LYS A 126 -4.24 -5.07 10.19
N THR A 127 -4.62 -3.86 10.60
CA THR A 127 -3.71 -2.91 11.27
C THR A 127 -3.19 -3.44 12.59
N THR A 128 -4.04 -4.09 13.38
CA THR A 128 -3.67 -4.67 14.67
C THR A 128 -2.66 -5.81 14.49
N THR A 129 -2.95 -6.75 13.59
CA THR A 129 -2.07 -7.88 13.28
C THR A 129 -0.74 -7.41 12.73
N THR A 130 -0.76 -6.46 11.79
CA THR A 130 0.46 -5.84 11.25
C THR A 130 1.30 -5.18 12.35
N ALA A 131 0.66 -4.47 13.28
CA ALA A 131 1.35 -3.82 14.40
C ALA A 131 1.97 -4.85 15.36
N ILE A 132 1.32 -5.97 15.62
CA ILE A 132 1.84 -7.06 16.47
C ILE A 132 3.05 -7.73 15.79
N ILE A 133 2.93 -8.14 14.52
CA ILE A 133 4.02 -8.75 13.77
C ILE A 133 5.23 -7.81 13.71
N ARG A 134 4.99 -6.53 13.40
CA ARG A 134 6.03 -5.50 13.43
C ARG A 134 6.73 -5.43 14.79
N HIS A 135 5.96 -5.48 15.90
CA HIS A 135 6.54 -5.45 17.25
C HIS A 135 7.40 -6.67 17.51
N LEU A 136 6.92 -7.86 17.17
CA LEU A 136 7.66 -9.11 17.32
C LEU A 136 8.97 -9.09 16.52
N PHE A 137 8.93 -8.64 15.27
CA PHE A 137 10.12 -8.53 14.41
C PHE A 137 11.14 -7.57 15.02
N HIS A 138 10.69 -6.39 15.44
CA HIS A 138 11.56 -5.41 16.07
C HIS A 138 12.22 -5.95 17.34
N SER A 139 11.45 -6.63 18.20
CA SER A 139 11.95 -7.21 19.46
C SER A 139 12.90 -8.40 19.24
N SER A 140 12.76 -9.11 18.13
CA SER A 140 13.61 -10.25 17.76
C SER A 140 14.81 -9.88 16.89
N GLY A 141 15.02 -8.58 16.61
CA GLY A 141 16.13 -8.13 15.77
C GLY A 141 15.99 -8.48 14.28
N ILE A 142 14.78 -8.84 13.83
CA ILE A 142 14.49 -9.10 12.42
C ILE A 142 14.38 -7.76 11.69
N HIS A 143 15.06 -7.64 10.55
CA HIS A 143 15.04 -6.43 9.74
C HIS A 143 13.86 -6.43 8.75
N PHE A 144 13.13 -5.32 8.68
CA PHE A 144 11.95 -5.24 7.83
C PHE A 144 11.63 -3.81 7.38
N LYS A 145 10.77 -3.71 6.37
CA LYS A 145 10.01 -2.50 6.04
C LYS A 145 8.54 -2.79 6.28
N ALA A 146 7.82 -1.82 6.87
CA ALA A 146 6.38 -1.95 7.10
C ALA A 146 5.61 -0.77 6.49
N PHE A 147 4.55 -1.10 5.76
CA PHE A 147 3.56 -0.18 5.19
C PHE A 147 2.26 -0.40 5.93
N ILE A 148 1.89 0.55 6.79
CA ILE A 148 0.82 0.38 7.78
C ILE A 148 -0.34 1.32 7.47
N GLY A 149 -1.58 0.82 7.57
CA GLY A 149 -2.81 1.56 7.32
C GLY A 149 -3.17 2.59 8.41
N GLY A 150 -2.25 2.88 9.34
CA GLY A 150 -2.43 3.86 10.40
C GLY A 150 -1.12 4.47 10.87
N ILE A 151 -1.17 5.69 11.42
CA ILE A 151 0.01 6.32 12.01
C ILE A 151 0.26 5.74 13.39
N MET A 152 1.38 5.06 13.55
CA MET A 152 1.79 4.48 14.83
C MET A 152 2.31 5.55 15.78
N LYS A 153 1.71 5.65 16.98
CA LYS A 153 2.07 6.67 17.98
C LYS A 153 3.54 6.61 18.40
N CYS A 154 4.10 5.40 18.52
CA CYS A 154 5.48 5.19 18.99
C CYS A 154 6.54 5.58 17.95
N PHE A 155 6.20 5.73 16.67
CA PHE A 155 7.11 6.11 15.60
C PHE A 155 6.72 7.42 14.90
N ASP A 156 5.54 7.95 15.22
CA ASP A 156 4.92 9.08 14.51
C ASP A 156 4.98 8.91 12.99
N SER A 157 4.78 7.67 12.52
CA SER A 157 4.87 7.29 11.09
C SER A 157 3.97 6.08 10.79
N ASN A 158 3.59 5.97 9.53
CA ASN A 158 2.91 4.81 8.93
C ASN A 158 3.85 4.01 8.01
N TYR A 159 5.12 4.38 7.96
CA TYR A 159 6.18 3.66 7.29
C TYR A 159 7.37 3.48 8.25
N ILE A 160 7.89 2.25 8.32
CA ILE A 160 9.03 1.90 9.17
C ILE A 160 10.04 1.15 8.31
N ASN A 161 11.31 1.48 8.49
CA ASN A 161 12.42 0.81 7.82
C ASN A 161 13.50 0.47 8.85
N THR A 162 13.74 -0.82 9.07
CA THR A 162 14.84 -1.35 9.87
C THR A 162 15.80 -2.21 9.05
N GLY A 163 15.49 -2.44 7.77
CA GLY A 163 16.29 -3.22 6.83
C GLY A 163 15.46 -3.94 5.77
N ASN A 164 16.04 -4.97 5.13
CA ASN A 164 15.54 -5.51 3.88
C ASN A 164 15.10 -6.99 3.90
N ASP A 165 15.08 -7.66 5.06
CA ASP A 165 14.77 -9.09 5.09
C ASP A 165 13.32 -9.36 4.72
N PHE A 166 12.40 -8.49 5.23
CA PHE A 166 10.98 -8.61 4.97
C PHE A 166 10.34 -7.27 4.58
N ILE A 167 9.25 -7.36 3.82
CA ILE A 167 8.30 -6.29 3.58
C ILE A 167 6.97 -6.70 4.19
N LEU A 168 6.48 -5.96 5.17
CA LEU A 168 5.21 -6.17 5.84
C LEU A 168 4.20 -5.15 5.31
N VAL A 169 3.09 -5.60 4.75
CA VAL A 169 2.07 -4.73 4.16
C VAL A 169 0.68 -5.05 4.67
N GLU A 170 -0.13 -4.04 4.89
CA GLU A 170 -1.57 -4.20 4.97
C GLU A 170 -2.13 -4.33 3.56
N ALA A 171 -2.73 -5.47 3.27
CA ALA A 171 -3.32 -5.82 1.98
C ALA A 171 -4.76 -5.30 1.95
N ASP A 172 -4.93 -4.11 1.40
CA ASP A 172 -6.20 -3.39 1.33
C ASP A 172 -7.08 -3.98 0.22
N GLU A 173 -8.25 -4.52 0.59
CA GLU A 173 -9.24 -5.07 -0.33
C GLU A 173 -9.99 -3.97 -1.10
N TYR A 174 -10.00 -2.73 -0.60
CA TYR A 174 -10.66 -1.61 -1.28
C TYR A 174 -10.11 -1.43 -2.71
N ASP A 175 -11.01 -1.25 -3.69
CA ASP A 175 -10.69 -1.16 -5.13
C ASP A 175 -9.86 -2.37 -5.62
N ARG A 176 -9.96 -3.52 -4.95
CA ARG A 176 -9.19 -4.74 -5.25
C ARG A 176 -7.67 -4.49 -5.28
N SER A 177 -7.21 -3.51 -4.49
CA SER A 177 -5.82 -3.06 -4.45
C SER A 177 -4.85 -4.18 -4.10
N PHE A 178 -5.24 -5.09 -3.20
CA PHE A 178 -4.43 -6.23 -2.75
C PHE A 178 -4.09 -7.23 -3.86
N LEU A 179 -4.86 -7.28 -4.97
CA LEU A 179 -4.57 -8.15 -6.11
C LEU A 179 -3.28 -7.79 -6.85
N ASN A 180 -2.73 -6.60 -6.64
CA ASN A 180 -1.44 -6.22 -7.19
C ASN A 180 -0.25 -6.77 -6.38
N LEU A 181 -0.48 -7.23 -5.15
CA LEU A 181 0.56 -7.80 -4.29
C LEU A 181 0.97 -9.20 -4.77
N ASN A 182 2.23 -9.55 -4.48
CA ASN A 182 2.79 -10.88 -4.75
C ASN A 182 3.49 -11.40 -3.48
N PRO A 183 2.73 -11.68 -2.40
CA PRO A 183 3.31 -12.01 -1.13
C PRO A 183 3.93 -13.41 -1.12
N ASN A 184 4.97 -13.57 -0.29
CA ASN A 184 5.48 -14.88 0.08
C ASN A 184 4.57 -15.52 1.14
N TYR A 185 4.16 -14.73 2.12
CA TYR A 185 3.31 -15.14 3.23
C TYR A 185 2.09 -14.24 3.28
N ALA A 186 0.92 -14.82 3.48
CA ALA A 186 -0.29 -14.05 3.68
C ALA A 186 -1.10 -14.54 4.88
N VAL A 187 -1.75 -13.60 5.56
CA VAL A 187 -2.75 -13.88 6.58
C VAL A 187 -4.06 -13.25 6.13
N ILE A 188 -5.16 -14.01 6.17
CA ILE A 188 -6.52 -13.49 6.01
C ILE A 188 -7.21 -13.58 7.35
N THR A 189 -7.46 -12.43 7.98
CA THR A 189 -7.96 -12.34 9.35
C THR A 189 -9.46 -12.57 9.46
N SER A 190 -10.22 -12.09 8.47
CA SER A 190 -11.69 -12.27 8.38
C SER A 190 -12.18 -11.91 6.98
N ILE A 191 -13.33 -12.43 6.58
CA ILE A 191 -14.07 -11.98 5.38
C ILE A 191 -15.51 -11.72 5.80
N GLU A 192 -15.86 -10.46 5.92
CA GLU A 192 -17.19 -10.01 6.31
C GLU A 192 -17.74 -9.01 5.29
N SER A 193 -19.04 -8.76 5.30
CA SER A 193 -19.69 -7.81 4.39
C SER A 193 -19.23 -6.40 4.65
N ASP A 194 -18.26 -5.94 3.88
CA ASP A 194 -17.75 -4.57 3.86
C ASP A 194 -17.50 -4.12 2.41
N HIS A 195 -17.42 -2.82 2.18
CA HIS A 195 -17.17 -2.26 0.85
C HIS A 195 -18.12 -2.75 -0.25
N LEU A 196 -19.41 -2.99 0.09
CA LEU A 196 -20.42 -3.48 -0.86
C LEU A 196 -20.71 -2.48 -1.97
N ASP A 197 -20.38 -1.21 -1.80
CA ASP A 197 -20.41 -0.18 -2.85
C ASP A 197 -19.45 -0.48 -4.01
N ILE A 198 -18.37 -1.25 -3.74
CA ILE A 198 -17.36 -1.65 -4.73
C ILE A 198 -17.60 -3.08 -5.23
N TYR A 199 -17.95 -3.98 -4.33
CA TYR A 199 -18.08 -5.41 -4.63
C TYR A 199 -19.49 -5.81 -5.08
N GLY A 200 -20.50 -5.03 -4.69
CA GLY A 200 -21.92 -5.33 -4.95
C GLY A 200 -22.49 -6.35 -3.97
N ASP A 201 -21.81 -7.46 -3.74
CA ASP A 201 -22.22 -8.51 -2.81
C ASP A 201 -21.04 -9.22 -2.13
N LEU A 202 -21.33 -9.99 -1.08
CA LEU A 202 -20.34 -10.77 -0.33
C LEU A 202 -19.66 -11.83 -1.21
N LYS A 203 -20.37 -12.40 -2.18
CA LYS A 203 -19.80 -13.42 -3.06
C LYS A 203 -18.65 -12.85 -3.90
N SER A 204 -18.85 -11.69 -4.50
CA SER A 204 -17.81 -10.98 -5.26
C SER A 204 -16.60 -10.60 -4.40
N LEU A 205 -16.83 -10.28 -3.12
CA LEU A 205 -15.76 -10.02 -2.16
C LEU A 205 -14.95 -11.31 -1.91
N VAL A 206 -15.62 -12.44 -1.59
CA VAL A 206 -14.97 -13.74 -1.39
C VAL A 206 -14.20 -14.19 -2.63
N GLU A 207 -14.77 -14.07 -3.83
CA GLU A 207 -14.07 -14.36 -5.09
C GLU A 207 -12.80 -13.52 -5.28
N SER A 208 -12.82 -12.28 -4.80
CA SER A 208 -11.65 -11.40 -4.82
C SER A 208 -10.57 -11.88 -3.84
N PHE A 209 -10.94 -12.32 -2.64
CA PHE A 209 -10.01 -12.94 -1.70
C PHE A 209 -9.43 -14.25 -2.26
N GLN A 210 -10.24 -15.10 -2.88
CA GLN A 210 -9.76 -16.31 -3.58
C GLN A 210 -8.78 -15.96 -4.70
N SER A 211 -9.04 -14.87 -5.44
CA SER A 211 -8.09 -14.38 -6.46
C SER A 211 -6.78 -13.89 -5.85
N PHE A 212 -6.83 -13.28 -4.67
CA PHE A 212 -5.64 -12.85 -3.93
C PHE A 212 -4.80 -14.04 -3.46
N THR A 213 -5.44 -15.13 -3.00
CA THR A 213 -4.69 -16.33 -2.53
C THR A 213 -3.85 -16.96 -3.63
N ASN A 214 -4.26 -16.87 -4.90
CA ASN A 214 -3.48 -17.33 -6.05
C ASN A 214 -2.15 -16.57 -6.24
N ASN A 215 -1.98 -15.42 -5.62
CA ASN A 215 -0.74 -14.63 -5.66
C ASN A 215 0.22 -14.98 -4.51
N VAL A 216 -0.23 -15.76 -3.52
CA VAL A 216 0.60 -16.20 -2.38
C VAL A 216 1.55 -17.31 -2.83
N LYS A 217 2.83 -17.20 -2.49
CA LYS A 217 3.87 -18.10 -3.03
C LYS A 217 4.23 -19.23 -2.09
N ASP A 218 4.34 -18.94 -0.79
CA ASP A 218 4.95 -19.89 0.16
C ASP A 218 3.93 -20.40 1.17
N VAL A 219 3.25 -19.49 1.95
CA VAL A 219 2.32 -19.89 3.02
C VAL A 219 1.13 -18.95 3.10
N LEU A 220 -0.06 -19.53 3.14
CA LEU A 220 -1.32 -18.87 3.44
C LEU A 220 -1.84 -19.33 4.81
N ILE A 221 -2.24 -18.37 5.64
CA ILE A 221 -2.85 -18.61 6.95
C ILE A 221 -4.21 -17.92 6.98
N THR A 222 -5.27 -18.63 7.37
CA THR A 222 -6.61 -18.04 7.42
C THR A 222 -7.30 -18.32 8.76
N ASP A 223 -8.29 -17.50 9.12
CA ASP A 223 -9.27 -17.91 10.12
C ASP A 223 -10.00 -19.18 9.65
N ALA A 224 -10.19 -20.16 10.55
CA ALA A 224 -10.82 -21.45 10.24
C ALA A 224 -12.30 -21.33 9.83
N GLU A 225 -12.94 -20.17 10.09
CA GLU A 225 -14.30 -19.90 9.63
C GLU A 225 -14.37 -19.44 8.16
N ILE A 226 -13.22 -19.21 7.50
CA ILE A 226 -13.13 -18.79 6.10
C ILE A 226 -13.05 -20.04 5.21
N ASP A 227 -13.98 -20.18 4.29
CA ASP A 227 -14.02 -21.28 3.31
C ASP A 227 -13.05 -20.99 2.13
N ILE A 228 -11.75 -21.05 2.45
CA ILE A 228 -10.65 -20.91 1.48
C ILE A 228 -9.60 -21.98 1.83
N ASP A 229 -9.10 -22.68 0.80
CA ASP A 229 -7.99 -23.61 0.96
C ASP A 229 -6.73 -22.92 1.49
N THR A 230 -6.15 -23.43 2.58
CA THR A 230 -5.11 -22.77 3.35
C THR A 230 -4.04 -23.76 3.83
N ASP A 231 -2.80 -23.30 4.01
CA ASP A 231 -1.73 -24.13 4.56
C ASP A 231 -1.89 -24.31 6.08
N PHE A 232 -2.33 -23.27 6.77
CA PHE A 232 -2.60 -23.29 8.21
C PHE A 232 -3.83 -22.45 8.55
N SER A 233 -4.57 -22.90 9.56
CA SER A 233 -5.73 -22.21 10.09
C SER A 233 -5.53 -21.77 11.54
N PHE A 234 -6.21 -20.70 11.94
CA PHE A 234 -6.30 -20.29 13.34
C PHE A 234 -7.76 -20.02 13.73
N SER A 235 -8.09 -20.24 15.01
CA SER A 235 -9.41 -19.90 15.54
C SER A 235 -9.39 -19.72 17.05
N ILE A 236 -10.40 -18.99 17.55
CA ILE A 236 -10.78 -18.92 18.97
C ILE A 236 -12.09 -19.66 19.26
N LYS A 237 -12.72 -20.27 18.25
CA LYS A 237 -14.06 -20.86 18.37
C LYS A 237 -14.16 -22.28 17.82
N SER A 238 -13.36 -22.64 16.85
CA SER A 238 -13.45 -23.90 16.13
C SER A 238 -12.11 -24.63 16.13
N ASP A 239 -12.13 -25.92 15.79
CA ASP A 239 -10.90 -26.72 15.60
C ASP A 239 -10.04 -26.13 14.48
N SER A 240 -8.75 -25.99 14.76
CA SER A 240 -7.79 -25.32 13.87
C SER A 240 -6.36 -25.73 14.22
N ASP A 241 -5.38 -25.45 13.33
CA ASP A 241 -3.97 -25.73 13.59
C ASP A 241 -3.42 -24.90 14.76
N TYR A 242 -3.92 -23.67 14.91
CA TYR A 242 -3.60 -22.76 16.01
C TYR A 242 -4.87 -22.33 16.73
N TYR A 243 -5.14 -22.94 17.86
CA TYR A 243 -6.28 -22.62 18.73
C TYR A 243 -5.84 -21.84 19.96
N VAL A 244 -6.59 -20.77 20.31
CA VAL A 244 -6.31 -19.89 21.45
C VAL A 244 -7.45 -19.93 22.45
#